data_ec2759a7f106db40a4240a505b945e82
#
_entry.id   ec2759a7f106db40a4240a505b945e82
#
_cell.length_a   1.000
_cell.length_b   1.000
_cell.length_c   1.000
_cell.angle_alpha   90.00
_cell.angle_beta   90.00
_cell.angle_gamma   90.00
#
_symmetry.space_group_name_H-M   'P 1'
#
loop_
_entity.id
_entity.type
_entity.pdbx_description
1 polymer ?
#
loop_
_entity_poly.entity_id
_entity_poly.type
_entity_poly.pdbx_seq_one_letter_code
_entity_poly.pdbx_strand_id
1 'polypeptide(L)'
;DKNQINDIINNLKKGPLDSNVEVVIGIPAIYLAYVKSIVPDNISVSAQNCWNVAKGAFTGEISPAMISDIGVNWVILGHSERRTIFREMDELVASKVAHALESGLKVIACIGETLEEREAGKTEEVVFRQTKALIPAIGSNWDKVVLA
;
A
#
# COMPACT_ATOMS: atom_id res chain seq x y z
N ASP A 1 -5.66 -18.73 -2.86
CA ASP A 1 -6.88 -19.14 -2.19
C ASP A 1 -6.70 -19.16 -0.66
N LYS A 2 -7.76 -19.47 0.10
CA LYS A 2 -7.71 -19.47 1.58
C LYS A 2 -6.75 -20.52 2.15
N ASN A 3 -6.54 -21.64 1.47
CA ASN A 3 -5.60 -22.67 1.94
C ASN A 3 -4.16 -22.14 1.87
N GLN A 4 -3.78 -21.54 0.75
CA GLN A 4 -2.46 -20.89 0.60
C GLN A 4 -2.26 -19.77 1.62
N ILE A 5 -3.29 -18.96 1.89
CA ILE A 5 -3.25 -17.91 2.91
C ILE A 5 -2.97 -18.52 4.28
N ASN A 6 -3.70 -19.56 4.65
CA ASN A 6 -3.51 -20.25 5.92
C ASN A 6 -2.08 -20.83 6.06
N ASP A 7 -1.55 -21.42 4.99
CA ASP A 7 -0.19 -21.97 4.98
C ASP A 7 0.86 -20.86 5.18
N ILE A 8 0.71 -19.73 4.50
CA ILE A 8 1.61 -18.58 4.64
C ILE A 8 1.55 -18.03 6.08
N ILE A 9 0.35 -17.81 6.62
CA ILE A 9 0.18 -17.29 7.99
C ILE A 9 0.72 -18.27 9.02
N ASN A 10 0.48 -19.56 8.85
CA ASN A 10 1.04 -20.59 9.73
C ASN A 10 2.57 -20.62 9.67
N ASN A 11 3.17 -20.42 8.51
CA ASN A 11 4.62 -20.33 8.38
C ASN A 11 5.18 -19.08 9.09
N LEU A 12 4.50 -17.93 8.97
CA LEU A 12 4.88 -16.70 9.67
C LEU A 12 4.77 -16.83 11.20
N LYS A 13 3.86 -17.66 11.70
CA LYS A 13 3.69 -17.94 13.13
C LYS A 13 4.78 -18.86 13.70
N LYS A 14 5.45 -19.65 12.88
CA LYS A 14 6.43 -20.66 13.33
C LYS A 14 7.77 -20.07 13.79
N GLY A 15 8.15 -18.90 13.29
CA GLY A 15 9.42 -18.26 13.62
C GLY A 15 9.23 -17.08 14.59
N PRO A 16 10.21 -16.84 15.47
CA PRO A 16 10.18 -15.61 16.24
C PRO A 16 10.40 -14.42 15.30
N LEU A 17 9.43 -13.51 15.29
CA LEU A 17 9.61 -12.20 14.65
C LEU A 17 10.26 -11.27 15.65
N ASP A 18 11.30 -10.56 15.23
CA ASP A 18 11.98 -9.56 16.06
C ASP A 18 10.98 -8.44 16.42
N SER A 19 10.83 -8.15 17.71
CA SER A 19 9.93 -7.10 18.19
C SER A 19 10.32 -5.70 17.76
N ASN A 20 11.55 -5.49 17.29
CA ASN A 20 12.03 -4.23 16.71
C ASN A 20 11.72 -4.08 15.22
N VAL A 21 11.11 -5.09 14.60
CA VAL A 21 10.73 -5.09 13.18
C VAL A 21 9.22 -5.06 13.05
N GLU A 22 8.68 -4.09 12.31
CA GLU A 22 7.28 -4.07 11.92
C GLU A 22 7.08 -4.91 10.65
N VAL A 23 6.27 -5.96 10.76
CA VAL A 23 5.95 -6.84 9.63
C VAL A 23 4.57 -6.50 9.10
N VAL A 24 4.49 -6.16 7.81
CA VAL A 24 3.25 -5.81 7.13
C VAL A 24 3.08 -6.72 5.91
N ILE A 25 1.91 -7.36 5.79
CA ILE A 25 1.60 -8.24 4.66
C ILE A 25 0.53 -7.64 3.77
N GLY A 26 0.81 -7.55 2.46
CA GLY A 26 -0.13 -7.05 1.45
C GLY A 26 -1.11 -8.13 1.00
N ILE A 27 -2.40 -7.88 1.12
CA ILE A 27 -3.46 -8.85 0.88
C ILE A 27 -4.45 -8.33 -0.18
N PRO A 28 -4.84 -9.17 -1.16
CA PRO A 28 -5.91 -8.84 -2.10
C PRO A 28 -7.22 -8.50 -1.38
N ALA A 29 -7.95 -7.51 -1.91
CA ALA A 29 -9.12 -6.92 -1.25
C ALA A 29 -10.17 -7.93 -0.78
N ILE A 30 -10.46 -8.96 -1.59
CA ILE A 30 -11.46 -9.99 -1.25
C ILE A 30 -11.08 -10.85 -0.05
N TYR A 31 -9.82 -10.82 0.38
CA TYR A 31 -9.34 -11.61 1.52
C TYR A 31 -8.94 -10.76 2.73
N LEU A 32 -9.01 -9.43 2.65
CA LEU A 32 -8.57 -8.54 3.72
C LEU A 32 -9.24 -8.83 5.07
N ALA A 33 -10.56 -8.87 5.12
CA ALA A 33 -11.31 -9.16 6.35
C ALA A 33 -10.99 -10.55 6.89
N TYR A 34 -10.87 -11.54 6.01
CA TYR A 34 -10.50 -12.90 6.39
C TYR A 34 -9.12 -12.96 7.04
N VAL A 35 -8.11 -12.39 6.37
CA VAL A 35 -6.72 -12.39 6.88
C VAL A 35 -6.64 -11.60 8.19
N LYS A 36 -7.31 -10.45 8.28
CA LYS A 36 -7.36 -9.66 9.51
C LYS A 36 -7.90 -10.45 10.70
N SER A 37 -8.84 -11.37 10.46
CA SER A 37 -9.43 -12.18 11.52
C SER A 37 -8.56 -13.33 12.03
N ILE A 38 -7.51 -13.73 11.27
CA ILE A 38 -6.67 -14.91 11.58
C ILE A 38 -5.20 -14.60 11.80
N VAL A 39 -4.74 -13.40 11.40
CA VAL A 39 -3.35 -12.99 11.56
C VAL A 39 -3.03 -12.70 13.04
N PRO A 40 -1.84 -13.03 13.54
CA PRO A 40 -1.44 -12.67 14.91
C PRO A 40 -1.21 -11.16 15.04
N ASP A 41 -1.34 -10.64 16.28
CA ASP A 41 -1.26 -9.19 16.56
C ASP A 41 0.07 -8.53 16.22
N ASN A 42 1.15 -9.30 16.14
CA ASN A 42 2.48 -8.81 15.78
C ASN A 42 2.72 -8.71 14.26
N ILE A 43 1.70 -8.99 13.44
CA ILE A 43 1.72 -8.83 11.98
C ILE A 43 0.60 -7.90 11.57
N SER A 44 0.94 -6.83 10.88
CA SER A 44 -0.02 -5.90 10.30
C SER A 44 -0.48 -6.36 8.91
N VAL A 45 -1.72 -6.02 8.58
CA VAL A 45 -2.31 -6.29 7.26
C VAL A 45 -2.41 -5.00 6.47
N SER A 46 -2.07 -5.06 5.19
CA SER A 46 -2.17 -3.94 4.25
C SER A 46 -3.10 -4.27 3.09
N ALA A 47 -3.95 -3.33 2.72
CA ALA A 47 -4.59 -3.35 1.40
C ALA A 47 -3.55 -3.11 0.30
N GLN A 48 -3.80 -3.61 -0.90
CA GLN A 48 -2.89 -3.46 -2.05
C GLN A 48 -3.20 -2.24 -2.92
N ASN A 49 -4.28 -1.54 -2.65
CA ASN A 49 -4.72 -0.32 -3.31
C ASN A 49 -5.92 0.29 -2.57
N CYS A 50 -6.22 1.55 -2.82
CA CYS A 50 -7.48 2.19 -2.47
C CYS A 50 -7.77 3.37 -3.42
N TRP A 51 -9.01 3.82 -3.45
CA TRP A 51 -9.41 4.96 -4.24
C TRP A 51 -9.15 6.29 -3.50
N ASN A 52 -9.26 7.39 -4.21
CA ASN A 52 -8.89 8.73 -3.73
C ASN A 52 -10.06 9.57 -3.18
N VAL A 53 -11.21 8.97 -3.01
CA VAL A 53 -12.38 9.59 -2.35
C VAL A 53 -13.16 8.59 -1.52
N ALA A 54 -13.90 9.08 -0.53
CA ALA A 54 -14.62 8.23 0.41
C ALA A 54 -15.89 7.61 -0.20
N LYS A 55 -16.55 8.31 -1.12
CA LYS A 55 -17.86 7.94 -1.70
C LYS A 55 -17.96 8.40 -3.14
N GLY A 56 -18.81 7.73 -3.92
CA GLY A 56 -19.12 8.11 -5.28
C GLY A 56 -19.50 6.91 -6.16
N ALA A 57 -19.75 7.18 -7.43
CA ALA A 57 -20.06 6.18 -8.45
C ALA A 57 -18.76 5.61 -9.04
N PHE A 58 -18.03 4.86 -8.23
CA PHE A 58 -16.75 4.25 -8.58
C PHE A 58 -16.83 2.73 -8.45
N THR A 59 -17.62 2.11 -9.30
CA THR A 59 -17.90 0.67 -9.26
C THR A 59 -16.61 -0.14 -9.26
N GLY A 60 -16.43 -0.98 -8.23
CA GLY A 60 -15.26 -1.83 -8.05
C GLY A 60 -14.15 -1.23 -7.20
N GLU A 61 -14.17 0.08 -6.91
CA GLU A 61 -13.16 0.72 -6.07
C GLU A 61 -13.44 0.54 -4.57
N ILE A 62 -12.36 0.55 -3.79
CA ILE A 62 -12.37 0.41 -2.33
C ILE A 62 -11.84 1.70 -1.72
N SER A 63 -12.61 2.30 -0.82
CA SER A 63 -12.18 3.51 -0.13
C SER A 63 -11.29 3.21 1.08
N PRO A 64 -10.45 4.16 1.52
CA PRO A 64 -9.74 4.06 2.80
C PRO A 64 -10.67 3.82 4.00
N ALA A 65 -11.88 4.39 3.96
CA ALA A 65 -12.88 4.18 5.02
C ALA A 65 -13.34 2.72 5.13
N MET A 66 -13.53 2.03 3.99
CA MET A 66 -13.84 0.58 3.97
C MET A 66 -12.70 -0.26 4.53
N ILE A 67 -11.45 0.12 4.26
CA ILE A 67 -10.26 -0.55 4.78
C ILE A 67 -10.18 -0.40 6.30
N SER A 68 -10.39 0.82 6.81
CA SER A 68 -10.40 1.10 8.25
C SER A 68 -11.54 0.38 8.97
N ASP A 69 -12.71 0.29 8.37
CA ASP A 69 -13.90 -0.36 8.95
C ASP A 69 -13.65 -1.83 9.31
N ILE A 70 -12.86 -2.54 8.54
CA ILE A 70 -12.44 -3.92 8.82
C ILE A 70 -11.19 -4.02 9.72
N GLY A 71 -10.73 -2.91 10.30
CA GLY A 71 -9.58 -2.87 11.21
C GLY A 71 -8.21 -2.97 10.55
N VAL A 72 -8.12 -2.72 9.25
CA VAL A 72 -6.85 -2.67 8.51
C VAL A 72 -6.35 -1.23 8.48
N ASN A 73 -5.06 -1.02 8.79
CA ASN A 73 -4.48 0.29 8.99
C ASN A 73 -3.42 0.68 7.95
N TRP A 74 -3.08 -0.21 7.03
CA TRP A 74 -2.07 0.01 6.01
C TRP A 74 -2.65 -0.12 4.60
N VAL A 75 -2.08 0.64 3.67
CA VAL A 75 -2.35 0.50 2.23
C VAL A 75 -1.07 0.69 1.42
N ILE A 76 -0.89 -0.16 0.40
CA ILE A 76 0.17 -0.03 -0.60
C ILE A 76 -0.38 0.82 -1.75
N LEU A 77 0.34 1.88 -2.12
CA LEU A 77 -0.07 2.79 -3.20
C LEU A 77 1.08 3.05 -4.17
N GLY A 78 0.75 3.21 -5.45
CA GLY A 78 1.73 3.53 -6.49
C GLY A 78 2.64 2.37 -6.90
N HIS A 79 2.25 1.12 -6.62
CA HIS A 79 3.01 -0.06 -7.03
C HIS A 79 3.31 -0.04 -8.54
N SER A 80 4.49 -0.52 -8.94
CA SER A 80 4.95 -0.50 -10.34
C SER A 80 3.95 -1.11 -11.32
N GLU A 81 3.27 -2.19 -10.95
CA GLU A 81 2.23 -2.82 -11.75
C GLU A 81 1.05 -1.86 -12.01
N ARG A 82 0.66 -1.07 -11.01
CA ARG A 82 -0.41 -0.10 -11.17
C ARG A 82 0.00 1.06 -12.07
N ARG A 83 1.24 1.49 -11.98
CA ARG A 83 1.80 2.53 -12.86
C ARG A 83 1.91 2.05 -14.31
N THR A 84 2.39 0.83 -14.54
CA THR A 84 2.65 0.30 -15.89
C THR A 84 1.42 -0.32 -16.55
N ILE A 85 0.65 -1.14 -15.83
CA ILE A 85 -0.50 -1.89 -16.38
C ILE A 85 -1.77 -1.02 -16.36
N PHE A 86 -2.05 -0.39 -15.22
CA PHE A 86 -3.27 0.41 -15.00
C PHE A 86 -3.09 1.89 -15.30
N ARG A 87 -1.88 2.32 -15.73
CA ARG A 87 -1.58 3.69 -16.15
C ARG A 87 -1.82 4.74 -15.07
N GLU A 88 -1.61 4.40 -13.81
CA GLU A 88 -1.69 5.37 -12.73
C GLU A 88 -0.51 6.35 -12.78
N MET A 89 -0.82 7.61 -13.02
CA MET A 89 0.16 8.70 -13.08
C MET A 89 0.52 9.21 -11.67
N ASP A 90 1.62 9.95 -11.57
CA ASP A 90 2.12 10.47 -10.29
C ASP A 90 1.07 11.28 -9.52
N GLU A 91 0.26 12.08 -10.21
CA GLU A 91 -0.80 12.90 -9.63
C GLU A 91 -1.92 12.06 -9.02
N LEU A 92 -2.31 10.98 -9.68
CA LEU A 92 -3.33 10.07 -9.16
C LEU A 92 -2.80 9.33 -7.92
N VAL A 93 -1.55 8.86 -7.97
CA VAL A 93 -0.93 8.21 -6.81
C VAL A 93 -0.83 9.18 -5.63
N ALA A 94 -0.40 10.42 -5.86
CA ALA A 94 -0.35 11.45 -4.84
C ALA A 94 -1.74 11.74 -4.23
N SER A 95 -2.78 11.84 -5.06
CA SER A 95 -4.17 12.01 -4.59
C SER A 95 -4.64 10.84 -3.72
N LYS A 96 -4.31 9.59 -4.09
CA LYS A 96 -4.60 8.41 -3.27
C LYS A 96 -3.88 8.44 -1.93
N VAL A 97 -2.60 8.82 -1.93
CA VAL A 97 -1.80 8.94 -0.70
C VAL A 97 -2.38 10.00 0.23
N ALA A 98 -2.70 11.18 -0.29
CA ALA A 98 -3.30 12.26 0.50
C ALA A 98 -4.59 11.79 1.18
N HIS A 99 -5.52 11.20 0.43
CA HIS A 99 -6.80 10.76 0.95
C HIS A 99 -6.66 9.59 1.94
N ALA A 100 -5.73 8.65 1.70
CA ALA A 100 -5.45 7.56 2.62
C ALA A 100 -4.94 8.08 3.98
N LEU A 101 -4.01 9.05 3.97
CA LEU A 101 -3.49 9.68 5.18
C LEU A 101 -4.55 10.49 5.93
N GLU A 102 -5.36 11.27 5.22
CA GLU A 102 -6.51 12.00 5.78
C GLU A 102 -7.52 11.07 6.45
N SER A 103 -7.66 9.86 5.92
CA SER A 103 -8.55 8.82 6.45
C SER A 103 -7.93 8.01 7.61
N GLY A 104 -6.71 8.35 8.03
CA GLY A 104 -6.02 7.75 9.16
C GLY A 104 -5.23 6.47 8.85
N LEU A 105 -5.08 6.09 7.58
CA LEU A 105 -4.25 4.95 7.19
C LEU A 105 -2.76 5.32 7.21
N LYS A 106 -1.92 4.32 7.42
CA LYS A 106 -0.49 4.35 7.09
C LYS A 106 -0.30 3.90 5.64
N VAL A 107 0.70 4.42 4.97
CA VAL A 107 0.90 4.19 3.53
C VAL A 107 2.28 3.62 3.26
N ILE A 108 2.33 2.56 2.47
CA ILE A 108 3.53 2.11 1.78
C ILE A 108 3.47 2.71 0.38
N ALA A 109 4.22 3.78 0.17
CA ALA A 109 4.26 4.51 -1.09
C ALA A 109 5.38 3.96 -1.97
N CYS A 110 5.01 3.34 -3.09
CA CYS A 110 5.95 2.70 -3.99
C CYS A 110 6.48 3.70 -5.02
N ILE A 111 7.79 3.68 -5.18
CA ILE A 111 8.54 4.43 -6.20
C ILE A 111 9.49 3.47 -6.90
N GLY A 112 9.89 3.78 -8.11
CA GLY A 112 10.85 2.97 -8.84
C GLY A 112 10.74 3.16 -10.34
N GLU A 113 11.88 3.04 -11.01
CA GLU A 113 12.02 3.09 -12.44
C GLU A 113 11.70 1.75 -13.11
N THR A 114 11.36 1.80 -14.39
CA THR A 114 11.28 0.61 -15.25
C THR A 114 12.68 0.14 -15.64
N LEU A 115 12.79 -1.09 -16.15
CA LEU A 115 14.07 -1.61 -16.68
C LEU A 115 14.62 -0.71 -17.79
N GLU A 116 13.76 -0.25 -18.69
CA GLU A 116 14.09 0.63 -19.81
C GLU A 116 14.65 1.98 -19.32
N GLU A 117 14.05 2.57 -18.29
CA GLU A 117 14.53 3.80 -17.66
C GLU A 117 15.87 3.58 -16.94
N ARG A 118 16.07 2.44 -16.29
CA ARG A 118 17.33 2.07 -15.65
C ARG A 118 18.45 1.91 -16.68
N GLU A 119 18.20 1.19 -17.76
CA GLU A 119 19.17 1.02 -18.86
C GLU A 119 19.52 2.34 -19.54
N ALA A 120 18.58 3.30 -19.58
CA ALA A 120 18.80 4.66 -20.07
C ALA A 120 19.50 5.59 -19.04
N GLY A 121 19.86 5.10 -17.85
CA GLY A 121 20.51 5.88 -16.80
C GLY A 121 19.60 6.91 -16.11
N LYS A 122 18.28 6.71 -16.14
CA LYS A 122 17.27 7.65 -15.64
C LYS A 122 16.71 7.32 -14.25
N THR A 123 17.32 6.41 -13.53
CA THR A 123 16.83 5.96 -12.20
C THR A 123 16.57 7.13 -11.27
N GLU A 124 17.55 8.01 -11.05
CA GLU A 124 17.41 9.15 -10.14
C GLU A 124 16.33 10.13 -10.62
N GLU A 125 16.29 10.46 -11.91
CA GLU A 125 15.28 11.34 -12.49
C GLU A 125 13.86 10.83 -12.19
N VAL A 126 13.61 9.55 -12.42
CA VAL A 126 12.30 8.91 -12.20
C VAL A 126 11.93 8.87 -10.72
N VAL A 127 12.83 8.38 -9.87
CA VAL A 127 12.58 8.27 -8.43
C VAL A 127 12.38 9.63 -7.79
N PHE A 128 13.16 10.64 -8.17
CA PHE A 128 12.98 12.00 -7.65
C PHE A 128 11.67 12.63 -8.12
N ARG A 129 11.29 12.44 -9.40
CA ARG A 129 10.00 12.92 -9.92
C ARG A 129 8.83 12.31 -9.14
N GLN A 130 8.83 10.98 -8.97
CA GLN A 130 7.79 10.27 -8.24
C GLN A 130 7.73 10.70 -6.78
N THR A 131 8.86 10.79 -6.09
CA THR A 131 8.93 11.25 -4.70
C THR A 131 8.48 12.70 -4.56
N LYS A 132 8.90 13.59 -5.47
CA LYS A 132 8.51 15.00 -5.47
C LYS A 132 7.00 15.18 -5.58
N ALA A 133 6.31 14.35 -6.36
CA ALA A 133 4.86 14.37 -6.46
C ALA A 133 4.16 14.01 -5.14
N LEU A 134 4.80 13.18 -4.29
CA LEU A 134 4.25 12.74 -3.00
C LEU A 134 4.43 13.78 -1.89
N ILE A 135 5.41 14.66 -1.97
CA ILE A 135 5.74 15.61 -0.88
C ILE A 135 4.53 16.43 -0.43
N PRO A 136 3.77 17.10 -1.32
CA PRO A 136 2.60 17.86 -0.91
C PRO A 136 1.48 16.98 -0.34
N ALA A 137 1.33 15.76 -0.86
CA ALA A 137 0.31 14.81 -0.43
C ALA A 137 0.59 14.28 0.99
N ILE A 138 1.86 14.07 1.32
CA ILE A 138 2.29 13.57 2.64
C ILE A 138 2.29 14.71 3.68
N GLY A 139 2.76 15.90 3.28
CA GLY A 139 2.81 17.06 4.19
C GLY A 139 3.64 16.76 5.44
N SER A 140 3.03 16.83 6.61
CA SER A 140 3.66 16.54 7.91
C SER A 140 3.53 15.07 8.35
N ASN A 141 2.88 14.19 7.57
CA ASN A 141 2.57 12.79 7.94
C ASN A 141 3.65 11.78 7.55
N TRP A 142 4.91 12.19 7.51
CA TRP A 142 6.02 11.29 7.15
C TRP A 142 6.21 10.11 8.11
N ASP A 143 5.79 10.25 9.37
CA ASP A 143 5.76 9.19 10.37
C ASP A 143 4.77 8.05 10.05
N LYS A 144 3.84 8.29 9.12
CA LYS A 144 2.84 7.32 8.65
C LYS A 144 3.14 6.76 7.27
N VAL A 145 4.30 7.08 6.70
CA VAL A 145 4.66 6.70 5.33
C VAL A 145 5.98 5.93 5.31
N VAL A 146 5.99 4.84 4.56
CA VAL A 146 7.20 4.12 4.17
C VAL A 146 7.34 4.26 2.66
N LEU A 147 8.49 4.71 2.18
CA LEU A 147 8.86 4.64 0.77
C LEU A 147 9.42 3.25 0.45
N ALA A 148 8.96 2.62 -0.63
CA ALA A 148 9.34 1.26 -1.02
C ALA A 148 9.69 1.19 -2.51
#